data_7f841e765baa02d39f7b92465d2b3ad5
#
_entry.id   7f841e765baa02d39f7b92465d2b3ad5
#
_cell.length_a   1.000
_cell.length_b   1.000
_cell.length_c   1.000
_cell.angle_alpha   90.00
_cell.angle_beta   90.00
_cell.angle_gamma   90.00
#
_symmetry.space_group_name_H-M   'P 1'
#
loop_
_entity.id
_entity.type
_entity.pdbx_description
1 polymer ?
#
loop_
_entity_poly.entity_id
_entity_poly.type
_entity_poly.pdbx_seq_one_letter_code
_entity_poly.pdbx_strand_id
1 'polypeptide(L)'
;RLDFIIQKALFAVRYGGVMPQITDGTLELTEMVNPELCDLLSEQGRSFVPVSISLDRGATVITGANMGGKSVAMKTVALNVLLMQAGFLVCAKEAKMPLFESVLMLFEDMQSIQSGLSGFGSEIVQFQKALAQVEQGYSLFLLDEFARGTNPDEGAVIVQAVTKYLNGVNAISLLTTHYDKVADCGKAHYQIIGLRDIDPEAIRRELAVSGEDGIRVIARHMNYGLYRVEGRSDCPRDALNICRMLSLKPEILHLIEENY
;
A
#
# COMPACT_ATOMS: atom_id res chain seq x y z
N ARG A 1 -1.24 -34.99 6.44
CA ARG A 1 -2.08 -34.51 5.32
C ARG A 1 -3.47 -34.04 5.78
N LEU A 2 -4.18 -34.80 6.61
CA LEU A 2 -5.50 -34.45 7.15
C LEU A 2 -5.41 -33.20 8.06
N ASP A 3 -4.43 -33.14 8.95
CA ASP A 3 -4.18 -32.02 9.85
C ASP A 3 -3.99 -30.70 9.08
N PHE A 4 -3.21 -30.73 8.00
CA PHE A 4 -3.01 -29.54 7.17
C PHE A 4 -4.32 -29.04 6.51
N ILE A 5 -5.19 -29.94 6.07
CA ILE A 5 -6.52 -29.59 5.52
C ILE A 5 -7.39 -28.97 6.61
N ILE A 6 -7.38 -29.55 7.81
CA ILE A 6 -8.13 -29.03 8.96
C ILE A 6 -7.63 -27.61 9.32
N GLN A 7 -6.31 -27.39 9.37
CA GLN A 7 -5.74 -26.07 9.67
C GLN A 7 -6.11 -25.03 8.61
N LYS A 8 -6.12 -25.38 7.32
CA LYS A 8 -6.63 -24.49 6.26
C LYS A 8 -8.11 -24.13 6.47
N ALA A 9 -8.94 -25.09 6.84
CA ALA A 9 -10.35 -24.85 7.10
C ALA A 9 -10.57 -23.96 8.33
N LEU A 10 -9.83 -24.21 9.42
CA LEU A 10 -9.89 -23.39 10.63
C LEU A 10 -9.42 -21.95 10.35
N PHE A 11 -8.35 -21.80 9.58
CA PHE A 11 -7.87 -20.48 9.14
C PHE A 11 -8.96 -19.74 8.35
N ALA A 12 -9.60 -20.41 7.40
CA ALA A 12 -10.67 -19.82 6.60
C ALA A 12 -11.88 -19.40 7.45
N VAL A 13 -12.29 -20.25 8.41
CA VAL A 13 -13.38 -19.93 9.33
C VAL A 13 -13.03 -18.72 10.20
N ARG A 14 -11.80 -18.65 10.71
CA ARG A 14 -11.33 -17.56 11.58
C ARG A 14 -11.37 -16.20 10.90
N TYR A 15 -10.96 -16.13 9.61
CA TYR A 15 -10.80 -14.86 8.89
C TYR A 15 -11.85 -14.64 7.79
N GLY A 16 -12.93 -15.41 7.78
CA GLY A 16 -14.00 -15.27 6.78
C GLY A 16 -13.55 -15.58 5.36
N GLY A 17 -12.70 -16.64 5.21
CA GLY A 17 -12.12 -16.98 3.92
C GLY A 17 -13.15 -17.44 2.89
N VAL A 18 -12.99 -16.97 1.64
CA VAL A 18 -13.86 -17.32 0.50
C VAL A 18 -13.06 -18.04 -0.59
N MET A 19 -13.76 -18.86 -1.39
CA MET A 19 -13.20 -19.48 -2.59
C MET A 19 -13.11 -18.42 -3.69
N PRO A 20 -11.91 -18.09 -4.21
CA PRO A 20 -11.78 -17.13 -5.28
C PRO A 20 -12.30 -17.70 -6.61
N GLN A 21 -12.92 -16.85 -7.42
CA GLN A 21 -13.19 -17.14 -8.82
C GLN A 21 -11.91 -16.91 -9.63
N ILE A 22 -11.47 -17.90 -10.39
CA ILE A 22 -10.29 -17.77 -11.25
C ILE A 22 -10.66 -16.98 -12.50
N THR A 23 -9.83 -15.99 -12.87
CA THR A 23 -10.01 -15.09 -14.01
C THR A 23 -8.79 -15.13 -14.94
N ASP A 24 -8.92 -14.54 -16.13
CA ASP A 24 -7.84 -14.50 -17.14
C ASP A 24 -6.99 -13.21 -17.09
N GLY A 25 -7.20 -12.31 -16.15
CA GLY A 25 -6.38 -11.09 -16.16
C GLY A 25 -6.79 -9.97 -15.22
N THR A 26 -7.93 -10.08 -14.53
CA THR A 26 -8.37 -9.10 -13.53
C THR A 26 -8.25 -9.69 -12.14
N LEU A 27 -7.68 -8.92 -11.21
CA LEU A 27 -7.64 -9.24 -9.79
C LEU A 27 -8.59 -8.30 -9.06
N GLU A 28 -9.68 -8.83 -8.49
CA GLU A 28 -10.65 -8.08 -7.70
C GLU A 28 -10.74 -8.67 -6.30
N LEU A 29 -10.53 -7.86 -5.30
CA LEU A 29 -10.67 -8.20 -3.89
C LEU A 29 -11.64 -7.21 -3.24
N THR A 30 -12.77 -7.70 -2.74
CA THR A 30 -13.77 -6.91 -2.03
C THR A 30 -13.62 -7.15 -0.54
N GLU A 31 -13.50 -6.07 0.23
CA GLU A 31 -13.36 -6.12 1.69
C GLU A 31 -12.29 -7.14 2.14
N MET A 32 -11.10 -7.09 1.49
CA MET A 32 -9.97 -7.94 1.88
C MET A 32 -9.41 -7.53 3.23
N VAL A 33 -8.94 -8.52 3.99
CA VAL A 33 -8.30 -8.32 5.27
C VAL A 33 -6.90 -8.95 5.30
N ASN A 34 -6.05 -8.43 6.19
CA ASN A 34 -4.76 -9.01 6.51
C ASN A 34 -4.89 -9.78 7.84
N PRO A 35 -4.83 -11.11 7.83
CA PRO A 35 -5.00 -11.94 9.04
C PRO A 35 -4.04 -11.57 10.18
N GLU A 36 -2.77 -11.34 9.87
CA GLU A 36 -1.76 -10.98 10.87
C GLU A 36 -2.09 -9.64 11.54
N LEU A 37 -2.49 -8.65 10.74
CA LEU A 37 -2.87 -7.34 11.28
C LEU A 37 -4.23 -7.38 11.99
N CYS A 38 -5.14 -8.26 11.58
CA CYS A 38 -6.39 -8.48 12.32
C CYS A 38 -6.10 -8.95 13.74
N ASP A 39 -5.20 -9.93 13.90
CA ASP A 39 -4.83 -10.44 15.22
C ASP A 39 -4.10 -9.37 16.05
N LEU A 40 -3.08 -8.72 15.48
CA LEU A 40 -2.30 -7.68 16.15
C LEU A 40 -3.17 -6.51 16.62
N LEU A 41 -4.09 -6.05 15.80
CA LEU A 41 -4.99 -4.95 16.15
C LEU A 41 -6.03 -5.38 17.18
N SER A 42 -6.53 -6.62 17.08
CA SER A 42 -7.49 -7.17 18.06
C SER A 42 -6.88 -7.24 19.47
N GLU A 43 -5.61 -7.62 19.62
CA GLU A 43 -4.88 -7.59 20.89
C GLU A 43 -4.78 -6.18 21.49
N GLN A 44 -4.84 -5.15 20.64
CA GLN A 44 -4.83 -3.74 21.04
C GLN A 44 -6.26 -3.15 21.20
N GLY A 45 -7.31 -3.98 21.11
CA GLY A 45 -8.71 -3.52 21.16
C GLY A 45 -9.14 -2.73 19.93
N ARG A 46 -8.45 -2.90 18.80
CA ARG A 46 -8.70 -2.22 17.52
C ARG A 46 -9.13 -3.23 16.46
N SER A 47 -9.73 -2.74 15.38
CA SER A 47 -10.15 -3.56 14.25
C SER A 47 -9.39 -3.16 12.98
N PHE A 48 -9.10 -4.15 12.15
CA PHE A 48 -8.59 -3.91 10.79
C PHE A 48 -9.72 -3.34 9.93
N VAL A 49 -9.43 -2.29 9.16
CA VAL A 49 -10.37 -1.72 8.19
C VAL A 49 -10.25 -2.51 6.89
N PRO A 50 -11.29 -3.26 6.47
CA PRO A 50 -11.25 -4.00 5.21
C PRO A 50 -11.08 -3.07 4.01
N VAL A 51 -10.33 -3.52 3.00
CA VAL A 51 -9.99 -2.72 1.84
C VAL A 51 -10.46 -3.43 0.56
N SER A 52 -10.97 -2.67 -0.41
CA SER A 52 -11.36 -3.20 -1.71
C SER A 52 -10.48 -2.62 -2.82
N ILE A 53 -10.09 -3.46 -3.78
CA ILE A 53 -9.26 -3.06 -4.91
C ILE A 53 -9.58 -3.90 -6.16
N SER A 54 -9.48 -3.26 -7.32
CA SER A 54 -9.57 -3.93 -8.62
C SER A 54 -8.35 -3.55 -9.46
N LEU A 55 -7.62 -4.55 -9.91
CA LEU A 55 -6.36 -4.42 -10.63
C LEU A 55 -6.45 -5.14 -11.97
N ASP A 56 -6.11 -4.45 -13.05
CA ASP A 56 -5.99 -5.00 -14.39
C ASP A 56 -4.53 -5.08 -14.83
N ARG A 57 -4.27 -5.72 -15.96
CA ARG A 57 -2.92 -5.74 -16.56
C ARG A 57 -2.38 -4.33 -16.80
N GLY A 58 -1.15 -4.11 -16.40
CA GLY A 58 -0.46 -2.83 -16.41
C GLY A 58 -0.27 -2.29 -15.01
N ALA A 59 0.04 -1.02 -14.89
CA ALA A 59 0.41 -0.37 -13.64
C ALA A 59 -0.79 0.33 -12.99
N THR A 60 -1.08 -0.04 -11.75
CA THR A 60 -1.97 0.68 -10.83
C THR A 60 -1.13 1.39 -9.79
N VAL A 61 -1.43 2.64 -9.50
CA VAL A 61 -0.70 3.46 -8.53
C VAL A 61 -1.58 3.71 -7.31
N ILE A 62 -1.01 3.51 -6.11
CA ILE A 62 -1.63 3.92 -4.84
C ILE A 62 -0.86 5.14 -4.31
N THR A 63 -1.56 6.25 -4.11
CA THR A 63 -1.03 7.44 -3.45
C THR A 63 -1.66 7.65 -2.08
N GLY A 64 -1.09 8.54 -1.31
CA GLY A 64 -1.59 8.91 0.02
C GLY A 64 -0.45 9.27 0.96
N ALA A 65 -0.79 9.84 2.11
CA ALA A 65 0.20 10.23 3.12
C ALA A 65 1.04 9.05 3.60
N ASN A 66 2.26 9.34 4.01
CA ASN A 66 3.07 8.41 4.79
C ASN A 66 2.29 8.07 6.08
N MET A 67 2.33 6.84 6.55
CA MET A 67 1.48 6.29 7.62
C MET A 67 0.02 5.99 7.20
N GLY A 68 -0.41 6.33 5.97
CA GLY A 68 -1.78 6.11 5.48
C GLY A 68 -2.17 4.65 5.19
N GLY A 69 -1.23 3.71 5.26
CA GLY A 69 -1.53 2.29 5.02
C GLY A 69 -1.33 1.81 3.57
N LYS A 70 -0.67 2.58 2.69
CA LYS A 70 -0.36 2.19 1.30
C LYS A 70 0.33 0.82 1.23
N SER A 71 1.45 0.68 1.96
CA SER A 71 2.22 -0.57 2.05
C SER A 71 1.41 -1.71 2.66
N VAL A 72 0.53 -1.41 3.62
CA VAL A 72 -0.38 -2.38 4.22
C VAL A 72 -1.38 -2.91 3.19
N ALA A 73 -2.02 -2.02 2.42
CA ALA A 73 -2.95 -2.42 1.36
C ALA A 73 -2.26 -3.30 0.32
N MET A 74 -1.07 -2.89 -0.15
CA MET A 74 -0.26 -3.67 -1.10
C MET A 74 0.12 -5.06 -0.53
N LYS A 75 0.63 -5.12 0.71
CA LYS A 75 0.98 -6.38 1.39
C LYS A 75 -0.23 -7.27 1.58
N THR A 76 -1.42 -6.69 1.83
CA THR A 76 -2.67 -7.45 1.96
C THR A 76 -3.08 -8.07 0.62
N VAL A 77 -2.91 -7.37 -0.51
CA VAL A 77 -3.10 -7.94 -1.86
C VAL A 77 -2.14 -9.12 -2.05
N ALA A 78 -0.84 -8.91 -1.81
CA ALA A 78 0.18 -9.95 -1.97
C ALA A 78 -0.13 -11.20 -1.16
N LEU A 79 -0.46 -11.03 0.13
CA LEU A 79 -0.77 -12.12 1.04
C LEU A 79 -1.97 -12.94 0.53
N ASN A 80 -3.06 -12.27 0.10
CA ASN A 80 -4.24 -12.95 -0.40
C ASN A 80 -3.97 -13.71 -1.71
N VAL A 81 -3.13 -13.17 -2.61
CA VAL A 81 -2.68 -13.90 -3.81
C VAL A 81 -1.85 -15.12 -3.43
N LEU A 82 -0.89 -14.99 -2.52
CA LEU A 82 -0.07 -16.12 -2.07
C LEU A 82 -0.88 -17.20 -1.35
N LEU A 83 -1.88 -16.80 -0.55
CA LEU A 83 -2.82 -17.74 0.09
C LEU A 83 -3.57 -18.56 -0.97
N MET A 84 -4.13 -17.90 -1.98
CA MET A 84 -4.83 -18.56 -3.09
C MET A 84 -3.90 -19.54 -3.82
N GLN A 85 -2.70 -19.12 -4.21
CA GLN A 85 -1.75 -19.98 -4.93
C GLN A 85 -1.21 -21.14 -4.08
N ALA A 86 -1.20 -21.00 -2.75
CA ALA A 86 -0.92 -22.10 -1.81
C ALA A 86 -2.15 -22.98 -1.53
N GLY A 87 -3.29 -22.71 -2.19
CA GLY A 87 -4.54 -23.47 -2.04
C GLY A 87 -5.26 -23.23 -0.71
N PHE A 88 -5.10 -22.03 -0.12
CA PHE A 88 -5.95 -21.54 0.97
C PHE A 88 -7.15 -20.78 0.41
N LEU A 89 -8.17 -20.61 1.22
CA LEU A 89 -9.22 -19.63 0.95
C LEU A 89 -8.68 -18.21 1.16
N VAL A 90 -9.24 -17.26 0.42
CA VAL A 90 -8.80 -15.86 0.40
C VAL A 90 -9.52 -15.08 1.49
N CYS A 91 -8.80 -14.28 2.25
CA CYS A 91 -9.35 -13.47 3.34
C CYS A 91 -10.00 -12.19 2.79
N ALA A 92 -11.17 -12.34 2.19
CA ALA A 92 -11.97 -11.27 1.59
C ALA A 92 -13.44 -11.67 1.60
N LYS A 93 -14.33 -10.71 1.38
CA LYS A 93 -15.76 -11.00 1.21
C LYS A 93 -16.06 -11.62 -0.17
N GLU A 94 -15.39 -11.11 -1.21
CA GLU A 94 -15.42 -11.65 -2.56
C GLU A 94 -14.03 -11.55 -3.18
N ALA A 95 -13.66 -12.53 -4.01
CA ALA A 95 -12.38 -12.56 -4.69
C ALA A 95 -12.50 -13.11 -6.11
N LYS A 96 -11.92 -12.37 -7.06
CA LYS A 96 -11.69 -12.83 -8.43
C LYS A 96 -10.20 -12.62 -8.72
N MET A 97 -9.50 -13.66 -9.10
CA MET A 97 -8.04 -13.62 -9.17
C MET A 97 -7.51 -14.49 -10.30
N PRO A 98 -6.53 -14.01 -11.06
CA PRO A 98 -5.81 -14.84 -12.00
C PRO A 98 -4.77 -15.70 -11.29
N LEU A 99 -4.31 -16.77 -11.95
CA LEU A 99 -3.12 -17.50 -11.53
C LEU A 99 -1.89 -16.79 -12.09
N PHE A 100 -0.93 -16.52 -11.21
CA PHE A 100 0.33 -15.90 -11.58
C PHE A 100 1.44 -16.94 -11.66
N GLU A 101 2.34 -16.80 -12.61
CA GLU A 101 3.56 -17.59 -12.70
C GLU A 101 4.58 -17.13 -11.66
N SER A 102 4.59 -15.83 -11.36
CA SER A 102 5.42 -15.28 -10.29
C SER A 102 4.72 -14.14 -9.52
N VAL A 103 5.07 -14.03 -8.24
CA VAL A 103 4.68 -12.90 -7.37
C VAL A 103 5.97 -12.27 -6.88
N LEU A 104 6.24 -11.06 -7.32
CA LEU A 104 7.48 -10.34 -7.05
C LEU A 104 7.19 -9.07 -6.28
N MET A 105 7.96 -8.84 -5.23
CA MET A 105 7.76 -7.72 -4.32
C MET A 105 9.09 -7.05 -4.04
N LEU A 106 9.14 -5.73 -4.27
CA LEU A 106 10.25 -4.88 -3.86
C LEU A 106 9.76 -3.95 -2.75
N PHE A 107 10.27 -4.20 -1.57
CA PHE A 107 10.08 -3.37 -0.39
C PHE A 107 11.42 -2.74 0.02
N GLU A 108 11.37 -1.64 0.73
CA GLU A 108 12.57 -1.06 1.34
C GLU A 108 13.24 -2.09 2.27
N ASP A 109 14.41 -2.60 1.86
CA ASP A 109 15.16 -3.58 2.65
C ASP A 109 16.20 -2.86 3.53
N MET A 110 16.01 -2.91 4.83
CA MET A 110 16.96 -2.40 5.82
C MET A 110 18.33 -3.12 5.79
N GLN A 111 18.44 -4.25 5.07
CA GLN A 111 19.67 -5.06 4.98
C GLN A 111 20.65 -4.59 3.89
N SER A 112 20.27 -3.67 3.02
CA SER A 112 21.11 -3.18 1.92
C SER A 112 22.38 -2.43 2.39
N ILE A 113 22.42 -1.99 3.65
CA ILE A 113 23.57 -1.32 4.28
C ILE A 113 24.82 -2.23 4.35
N GLN A 114 24.65 -3.55 4.36
CA GLN A 114 25.78 -4.51 4.46
C GLN A 114 26.51 -4.75 3.14
N SER A 115 25.93 -4.40 1.99
CA SER A 115 26.52 -4.67 0.67
C SER A 115 27.44 -3.56 0.13
N GLY A 116 27.61 -2.44 0.84
CA GLY A 116 28.49 -1.33 0.44
C GLY A 116 28.02 -0.51 -0.76
N LEU A 117 26.87 -0.84 -1.32
CA LEU A 117 26.17 -0.03 -2.33
C LEU A 117 25.31 1.03 -1.62
N SER A 118 25.15 2.21 -2.23
CA SER A 118 24.12 3.15 -1.79
C SER A 118 22.75 2.45 -1.83
N GLY A 119 21.85 2.77 -0.89
CA GLY A 119 20.51 2.14 -0.83
C GLY A 119 19.81 2.15 -2.19
N PHE A 120 19.84 3.27 -2.91
CA PHE A 120 19.28 3.40 -4.25
C PHE A 120 19.95 2.47 -5.30
N GLY A 121 21.28 2.36 -5.31
CA GLY A 121 21.97 1.46 -6.25
C GLY A 121 21.59 -0.01 -6.05
N SER A 122 21.44 -0.44 -4.80
CA SER A 122 20.95 -1.78 -4.45
C SER A 122 19.51 -2.01 -4.93
N GLU A 123 18.64 -1.02 -4.75
CA GLU A 123 17.24 -1.05 -5.18
C GLU A 123 17.13 -1.22 -6.70
N ILE A 124 17.92 -0.48 -7.48
CA ILE A 124 17.97 -0.61 -8.95
C ILE A 124 18.43 -2.01 -9.38
N VAL A 125 19.43 -2.58 -8.74
CA VAL A 125 19.89 -3.95 -9.05
C VAL A 125 18.80 -4.98 -8.75
N GLN A 126 18.08 -4.85 -7.64
CA GLN A 126 16.96 -5.73 -7.30
C GLN A 126 15.80 -5.55 -8.28
N PHE A 127 15.47 -4.31 -8.66
CA PHE A 127 14.44 -4.01 -9.65
C PHE A 127 14.77 -4.67 -11.02
N GLN A 128 16.00 -4.56 -11.52
CA GLN A 128 16.40 -5.19 -12.77
C GLN A 128 16.25 -6.71 -12.73
N LYS A 129 16.64 -7.35 -11.63
CA LYS A 129 16.49 -8.81 -11.45
C LYS A 129 15.02 -9.23 -11.43
N ALA A 130 14.17 -8.47 -10.71
CA ALA A 130 12.73 -8.73 -10.64
C ALA A 130 12.08 -8.51 -12.01
N LEU A 131 12.43 -7.43 -12.71
CA LEU A 131 11.90 -7.12 -14.03
C LEU A 131 12.19 -8.24 -15.05
N ALA A 132 13.41 -8.77 -15.05
CA ALA A 132 13.78 -9.89 -15.90
C ALA A 132 12.93 -11.15 -15.64
N GLN A 133 12.43 -11.36 -14.43
CA GLN A 133 11.49 -12.45 -14.11
C GLN A 133 10.05 -12.12 -14.54
N VAL A 134 9.62 -10.87 -14.32
CA VAL A 134 8.27 -10.39 -14.74
C VAL A 134 8.09 -10.54 -16.26
N GLU A 135 9.13 -10.33 -17.05
CA GLU A 135 9.07 -10.43 -18.51
C GLU A 135 8.99 -11.88 -19.02
N GLN A 136 9.25 -12.88 -18.17
CA GLN A 136 9.22 -14.30 -18.58
C GLN A 136 7.82 -14.89 -18.56
N GLY A 137 6.87 -14.31 -17.79
CA GLY A 137 5.52 -14.87 -17.67
C GLY A 137 4.53 -13.90 -17.04
N TYR A 138 3.29 -14.37 -16.85
CA TYR A 138 2.24 -13.55 -16.25
C TYR A 138 2.47 -13.39 -14.75
N SER A 139 2.72 -12.16 -14.31
CA SER A 139 3.23 -11.88 -12.97
C SER A 139 2.38 -10.87 -12.20
N LEU A 140 2.39 -10.98 -10.86
CA LEU A 140 2.04 -9.90 -9.95
C LEU A 140 3.34 -9.20 -9.52
N PHE A 141 3.47 -7.91 -9.81
CA PHE A 141 4.65 -7.12 -9.49
C PHE A 141 4.32 -5.94 -8.59
N LEU A 142 4.89 -5.92 -7.41
CA LEU A 142 4.60 -4.96 -6.35
C LEU A 142 5.83 -4.13 -6.01
N LEU A 143 5.70 -2.79 -6.09
CA LEU A 143 6.77 -1.82 -5.84
C LEU A 143 6.33 -0.86 -4.72
N ASP A 144 6.93 -0.98 -3.55
CA ASP A 144 6.60 -0.15 -2.39
C ASP A 144 7.58 1.02 -2.26
N GLU A 145 7.10 2.24 -2.49
CA GLU A 145 7.85 3.49 -2.42
C GLU A 145 9.19 3.46 -3.20
N PHE A 146 9.19 2.86 -4.40
CA PHE A 146 10.37 2.72 -5.25
C PHE A 146 11.06 4.05 -5.53
N ALA A 147 12.39 4.03 -5.59
CA ALA A 147 13.28 5.18 -5.80
C ALA A 147 13.21 6.26 -4.70
N ARG A 148 12.82 5.90 -3.46
CA ARG A 148 12.80 6.83 -2.33
C ARG A 148 14.21 7.26 -1.89
N GLY A 149 15.21 6.43 -2.12
CA GLY A 149 16.60 6.65 -1.69
C GLY A 149 17.42 7.63 -2.54
N THR A 150 16.80 8.34 -3.51
CA THR A 150 17.47 9.34 -4.36
C THR A 150 16.88 10.74 -4.19
N ASN A 151 17.37 11.71 -4.98
CA ASN A 151 16.78 13.05 -5.03
C ASN A 151 15.30 12.97 -5.42
N PRO A 152 14.37 13.67 -4.72
CA PRO A 152 12.94 13.58 -4.98
C PRO A 152 12.52 13.86 -6.43
N ASP A 153 13.14 14.84 -7.10
CA ASP A 153 12.82 15.18 -8.47
C ASP A 153 13.26 14.07 -9.44
N GLU A 154 14.46 13.51 -9.24
CA GLU A 154 14.96 12.37 -10.02
C GLU A 154 14.13 11.12 -9.74
N GLY A 155 13.81 10.83 -8.48
CA GLY A 155 12.97 9.72 -8.07
C GLY A 155 11.59 9.77 -8.74
N ALA A 156 10.95 10.92 -8.76
CA ALA A 156 9.67 11.11 -9.44
C ALA A 156 9.75 10.78 -10.94
N VAL A 157 10.77 11.25 -11.63
CA VAL A 157 10.98 10.95 -13.08
C VAL A 157 11.21 9.46 -13.31
N ILE A 158 12.02 8.82 -12.47
CA ILE A 158 12.31 7.38 -12.56
C ILE A 158 11.02 6.58 -12.37
N VAL A 159 10.25 6.87 -11.33
CA VAL A 159 9.00 6.13 -11.03
C VAL A 159 7.94 6.36 -12.11
N GLN A 160 7.83 7.57 -12.68
CA GLN A 160 6.98 7.83 -13.84
C GLN A 160 7.38 6.98 -15.06
N ALA A 161 8.67 6.90 -15.36
CA ALA A 161 9.19 6.10 -16.47
C ALA A 161 8.92 4.60 -16.26
N VAL A 162 9.18 4.08 -15.05
CA VAL A 162 8.89 2.69 -14.65
C VAL A 162 7.40 2.40 -14.76
N THR A 163 6.53 3.28 -14.25
CA THR A 163 5.07 3.12 -14.33
C THR A 163 4.59 3.02 -15.78
N LYS A 164 5.08 3.89 -16.65
CA LYS A 164 4.77 3.85 -18.09
C LYS A 164 5.24 2.55 -18.75
N TYR A 165 6.45 2.10 -18.43
CA TYR A 165 7.01 0.86 -18.95
C TYR A 165 6.15 -0.35 -18.55
N LEU A 166 5.78 -0.45 -17.28
CA LEU A 166 4.99 -1.54 -16.73
C LEU A 166 3.58 -1.65 -17.33
N ASN A 167 3.05 -0.58 -17.92
CA ASN A 167 1.79 -0.65 -18.66
C ASN A 167 1.83 -1.57 -19.89
N GLY A 168 3.01 -1.81 -20.45
CA GLY A 168 3.22 -2.68 -21.62
C GLY A 168 3.65 -4.09 -21.29
N VAL A 169 3.94 -4.39 -20.01
CA VAL A 169 4.42 -5.70 -19.57
C VAL A 169 3.24 -6.65 -19.28
N ASN A 170 3.44 -7.95 -19.49
CA ASN A 170 2.41 -8.98 -19.19
C ASN A 170 2.31 -9.24 -17.68
N ALA A 171 1.93 -8.22 -16.93
CA ALA A 171 1.83 -8.27 -15.48
C ALA A 171 0.68 -7.41 -14.96
N ILE A 172 0.18 -7.73 -13.78
CA ILE A 172 -0.51 -6.78 -12.91
C ILE A 172 0.56 -6.15 -12.04
N SER A 173 0.76 -4.85 -12.17
CA SER A 173 1.74 -4.09 -11.37
C SER A 173 1.05 -3.14 -10.43
N LEU A 174 1.43 -3.15 -9.16
CA LEU A 174 0.89 -2.26 -8.13
C LEU A 174 2.05 -1.48 -7.49
N LEU A 175 1.99 -0.16 -7.59
CA LEU A 175 3.01 0.75 -7.08
C LEU A 175 2.43 1.62 -5.98
N THR A 176 3.15 1.77 -4.88
CA THR A 176 2.85 2.82 -3.90
C THR A 176 3.86 3.95 -4.07
N THR A 177 3.41 5.18 -3.94
CA THR A 177 4.28 6.35 -4.03
C THR A 177 3.69 7.57 -3.33
N HIS A 178 4.56 8.50 -2.97
CA HIS A 178 4.22 9.84 -2.54
C HIS A 178 4.60 10.91 -3.58
N TYR A 179 5.20 10.50 -4.72
CA TYR A 179 5.58 11.43 -5.78
C TYR A 179 4.37 11.91 -6.58
N ASP A 180 4.29 13.20 -6.80
CA ASP A 180 3.28 13.81 -7.66
C ASP A 180 3.40 13.34 -9.12
N LYS A 181 2.29 13.34 -9.84
CA LYS A 181 2.19 13.01 -11.28
C LYS A 181 2.54 11.56 -11.67
N VAL A 182 2.97 10.70 -10.74
CA VAL A 182 3.20 9.29 -11.04
C VAL A 182 1.88 8.58 -11.34
N ALA A 183 0.84 8.92 -10.61
CA ALA A 183 -0.50 8.37 -10.80
C ALA A 183 -1.05 8.61 -12.22
N ASP A 184 -0.73 9.74 -12.83
CA ASP A 184 -1.11 10.07 -14.22
C ASP A 184 -0.46 9.14 -15.26
N CYS A 185 0.57 8.41 -14.87
CA CYS A 185 1.28 7.46 -15.73
C CYS A 185 0.71 6.03 -15.64
N GLY A 186 -0.07 5.72 -14.62
CA GLY A 186 -0.70 4.41 -14.42
C GLY A 186 -2.00 4.27 -15.22
N LYS A 187 -2.48 3.03 -15.38
CA LYS A 187 -3.80 2.73 -15.93
C LYS A 187 -4.93 2.96 -14.95
N ALA A 188 -4.65 2.84 -13.66
CA ALA A 188 -5.59 3.11 -12.58
C ALA A 188 -4.87 3.80 -11.41
N HIS A 189 -5.61 4.62 -10.69
CA HIS A 189 -5.13 5.33 -9.52
C HIS A 189 -6.06 5.07 -8.35
N TYR A 190 -5.49 4.67 -7.22
CA TYR A 190 -6.16 4.59 -5.94
C TYR A 190 -5.51 5.55 -4.95
N GLN A 191 -6.31 6.05 -4.03
CA GLN A 191 -5.83 6.93 -2.98
C GLN A 191 -6.31 6.45 -1.62
N ILE A 192 -5.43 6.52 -0.62
CA ILE A 192 -5.83 6.31 0.78
C ILE A 192 -6.64 7.51 1.23
N ILE A 193 -7.74 7.28 1.93
CA ILE A 193 -8.60 8.37 2.47
C ILE A 193 -7.81 9.22 3.47
N GLY A 194 -7.03 8.58 4.35
CA GLY A 194 -6.15 9.27 5.29
C GLY A 194 -6.89 10.11 6.31
N LEU A 195 -6.44 11.35 6.47
CA LEU A 195 -7.01 12.36 7.37
C LEU A 195 -7.93 13.37 6.66
N ARG A 196 -8.31 13.11 5.42
CA ARG A 196 -9.01 14.05 4.54
C ARG A 196 -10.31 14.60 5.13
N ASP A 197 -11.08 13.74 5.81
CA ASP A 197 -12.39 14.08 6.31
C ASP A 197 -12.40 14.50 7.80
N ILE A 198 -11.21 14.79 8.35
CA ILE A 198 -11.03 15.05 9.78
C ILE A 198 -10.78 16.54 10.02
N ASP A 199 -11.45 17.10 11.02
CA ASP A 199 -11.17 18.44 11.53
C ASP A 199 -9.88 18.42 12.38
N PRO A 200 -8.77 19.06 11.94
CA PRO A 200 -7.53 19.14 12.70
C PRO A 200 -7.71 19.72 14.12
N GLU A 201 -8.62 20.68 14.28
CA GLU A 201 -8.89 21.30 15.57
C GLU A 201 -9.61 20.36 16.56
N ALA A 202 -10.41 19.41 16.04
CA ALA A 202 -11.01 18.37 16.90
C ALA A 202 -9.93 17.47 17.49
N ILE A 203 -8.94 17.05 16.69
CA ILE A 203 -7.80 16.25 17.16
C ILE A 203 -6.94 17.03 18.15
N ARG A 204 -6.66 18.31 17.89
CA ARG A 204 -5.89 19.15 18.85
C ARG A 204 -6.60 19.25 20.21
N ARG A 205 -7.92 19.42 20.23
CA ARG A 205 -8.70 19.45 21.48
C ARG A 205 -8.63 18.11 22.21
N GLU A 206 -8.74 17.00 21.49
CA GLU A 206 -8.61 15.67 22.08
C GLU A 206 -7.21 15.45 22.69
N LEU A 207 -6.16 15.83 21.97
CA LEU A 207 -4.78 15.76 22.45
C LEU A 207 -4.54 16.60 23.72
N ALA A 208 -5.10 17.79 23.78
CA ALA A 208 -4.96 18.67 24.92
C ALA A 208 -5.64 18.10 26.20
N VAL A 209 -6.67 17.27 26.06
CA VAL A 209 -7.46 16.72 27.18
C VAL A 209 -6.98 15.32 27.57
N SER A 210 -6.62 14.48 26.59
CA SER A 210 -6.32 13.05 26.83
C SER A 210 -4.98 12.80 27.51
N GLY A 211 -3.98 13.69 27.34
CA GLY A 211 -2.59 13.44 27.77
C GLY A 211 -1.93 12.23 27.09
N GLU A 212 -2.56 11.68 26.04
CA GLU A 212 -2.05 10.55 25.28
C GLU A 212 -0.98 10.97 24.26
N ASP A 213 -0.21 9.97 23.78
CA ASP A 213 0.73 10.15 22.68
C ASP A 213 -0.02 10.62 21.40
N GLY A 214 0.41 11.76 20.86
CA GLY A 214 -0.21 12.37 19.68
C GLY A 214 -0.26 11.46 18.48
N ILE A 215 0.73 10.60 18.29
CA ILE A 215 0.77 9.61 17.21
C ILE A 215 -0.37 8.60 17.36
N ARG A 216 -0.65 8.16 18.60
CA ARG A 216 -1.75 7.20 18.87
C ARG A 216 -3.12 7.82 18.61
N VAL A 217 -3.31 9.09 19.00
CA VAL A 217 -4.57 9.80 18.75
C VAL A 217 -4.79 9.96 17.24
N ILE A 218 -3.81 10.44 16.48
CA ILE A 218 -3.91 10.58 15.03
C ILE A 218 -4.19 9.21 14.37
N ALA A 219 -3.50 8.15 14.79
CA ALA A 219 -3.70 6.80 14.24
C ALA A 219 -5.11 6.24 14.47
N ARG A 220 -5.82 6.65 15.54
CA ARG A 220 -7.23 6.28 15.76
C ARG A 220 -8.18 6.92 14.76
N HIS A 221 -7.87 8.12 14.31
CA HIS A 221 -8.68 8.88 13.36
C HIS A 221 -8.30 8.60 11.89
N MET A 222 -7.17 7.91 11.65
CA MET A 222 -6.73 7.59 10.30
C MET A 222 -7.71 6.63 9.61
N ASN A 223 -8.24 7.04 8.46
CA ASN A 223 -9.05 6.18 7.62
C ASN A 223 -8.16 5.46 6.59
N TYR A 224 -7.98 4.15 6.78
CA TYR A 224 -7.14 3.31 5.93
C TYR A 224 -7.86 2.80 4.68
N GLY A 225 -9.09 3.26 4.41
CA GLY A 225 -9.84 2.91 3.22
C GLY A 225 -9.18 3.39 1.94
N LEU A 226 -9.35 2.61 0.87
CA LEU A 226 -8.94 2.96 -0.49
C LEU A 226 -10.16 3.44 -1.29
N TYR A 227 -9.96 4.45 -2.13
CA TYR A 227 -10.93 4.79 -3.15
C TYR A 227 -10.24 4.95 -4.51
N ARG A 228 -10.94 4.57 -5.57
CA ARG A 228 -10.47 4.78 -6.94
C ARG A 228 -10.65 6.25 -7.31
N VAL A 229 -9.59 6.84 -7.82
CA VAL A 229 -9.60 8.23 -8.29
C VAL A 229 -10.00 8.26 -9.75
N GLU A 230 -11.01 9.06 -10.07
CA GLU A 230 -11.41 9.33 -11.45
C GLU A 230 -10.81 10.68 -11.89
N GLY A 231 -9.97 10.64 -12.93
CA GLY A 231 -9.28 11.82 -13.44
C GLY A 231 -7.95 12.11 -12.73
N ARG A 232 -7.45 13.34 -12.88
CA ARG A 232 -6.21 13.78 -12.23
C ARG A 232 -6.46 14.18 -10.79
N SER A 233 -5.62 13.73 -9.90
CA SER A 233 -5.63 14.11 -8.49
C SER A 233 -4.19 14.22 -8.00
N ASP A 234 -3.89 15.29 -7.29
CA ASP A 234 -2.61 15.45 -6.61
C ASP A 234 -2.49 14.49 -5.44
N CYS A 235 -1.26 14.16 -5.05
CA CYS A 235 -1.02 13.40 -3.83
C CYS A 235 -1.54 14.18 -2.61
N PRO A 236 -2.19 13.52 -1.64
CA PRO A 236 -2.62 14.19 -0.41
C PRO A 236 -1.42 14.78 0.33
N ARG A 237 -1.56 16.02 0.74
CA ARG A 237 -0.54 16.78 1.48
C ARG A 237 -0.90 16.87 2.96
N ASP A 238 -0.84 15.74 3.67
CA ASP A 238 -1.25 15.68 5.08
C ASP A 238 -0.16 16.12 6.07
N ALA A 239 1.08 16.30 5.60
CA ALA A 239 2.21 16.63 6.49
C ALA A 239 1.99 17.91 7.30
N LEU A 240 1.51 18.98 6.66
CA LEU A 240 1.22 20.24 7.34
C LEU A 240 0.07 20.09 8.35
N ASN A 241 -0.96 19.32 8.01
CA ASN A 241 -2.06 19.03 8.93
C ASN A 241 -1.58 18.25 10.16
N ILE A 242 -0.70 17.27 9.97
CA ILE A 242 -0.06 16.53 11.08
C ILE A 242 0.78 17.48 11.96
N CYS A 243 1.55 18.40 11.37
CA CYS A 243 2.29 19.41 12.12
C CYS A 243 1.37 20.31 12.97
N ARG A 244 0.22 20.71 12.40
CA ARG A 244 -0.80 21.49 13.12
C ARG A 244 -1.42 20.69 14.27
N MET A 245 -1.82 19.44 14.01
CA MET A 245 -2.41 18.55 15.01
C MET A 245 -1.45 18.28 16.17
N LEU A 246 -0.17 18.05 15.88
CA LEU A 246 0.86 17.80 16.90
C LEU A 246 1.39 19.08 17.57
N SER A 247 0.73 20.23 17.34
CA SER A 247 1.06 21.51 17.97
C SER A 247 2.52 21.95 17.76
N LEU A 248 3.03 21.81 16.51
CA LEU A 248 4.31 22.40 16.14
C LEU A 248 4.28 23.91 16.47
N LYS A 249 5.42 24.46 16.92
CA LYS A 249 5.49 25.87 17.32
C LYS A 249 4.88 26.81 16.26
N PRO A 250 4.01 27.76 16.67
CA PRO A 250 3.30 28.64 15.73
C PRO A 250 4.23 29.38 14.76
N GLU A 251 5.42 29.78 15.23
CA GLU A 251 6.39 30.48 14.40
C GLU A 251 6.93 29.60 13.27
N ILE A 252 7.10 28.29 13.53
CA ILE A 252 7.54 27.30 12.52
C ILE A 252 6.38 27.02 11.54
N LEU A 253 5.16 26.88 12.04
CA LEU A 253 3.98 26.68 11.19
C LEU A 253 3.79 27.85 10.22
N HIS A 254 3.93 29.08 10.70
CA HIS A 254 3.82 30.27 9.85
C HIS A 254 4.88 30.26 8.73
N LEU A 255 6.14 29.96 9.07
CA LEU A 255 7.23 29.85 8.07
C LEU A 255 6.99 28.75 7.05
N ILE A 256 6.36 27.63 7.43
CA ILE A 256 5.98 26.56 6.50
C ILE A 256 4.87 27.07 5.57
N GLU A 257 3.83 27.71 6.11
CA GLU A 257 2.68 28.21 5.35
C GLU A 257 3.04 29.29 4.33
N GLU A 258 4.05 30.12 4.62
CA GLU A 258 4.57 31.12 3.68
C GLU A 258 5.28 30.50 2.46
N ASN A 259 5.74 29.25 2.56
CA ASN A 259 6.53 28.56 1.52
C ASN A 259 5.79 27.36 0.89
N TYR A 260 4.53 27.10 1.29
CA TYR A 260 3.75 25.93 0.88
C TYR A 260 2.78 26.28 -0.25
#